data_a667ef9dead47c843292d43d11de150d
#
_entry.id   a667ef9dead47c843292d43d11de150d
#
_cell.length_a   1.000
_cell.length_b   1.000
_cell.length_c   1.000
_cell.angle_alpha   90.00
_cell.angle_beta   90.00
_cell.angle_gamma   90.00
#
_symmetry.space_group_name_H-M   'P 1'
#
loop_
_entity.id
_entity.type
_entity.pdbx_description
1 polymer ?
#
loop_
_entity_poly.entity_id
_entity_poly.type
_entity_poly.pdbx_seq_one_letter_code
_entity_poly.pdbx_strand_id
1 'polypeptide(L)'
;GCYLTPGLIDTHVHYSQTGWADGRPDARDVRAEFPYAQAMADNQAHPERFHRAFLHSGVTAVFDVGGYPWTRGLAAACEHDLRAPYVAAAGALLATYDPKVLMLPDQSQFVFPKDGEEARAAVRSHRAFGSAAIKVWLIETPERSLASLVPIVMAAGDEARRVGLPLIVHSTTLATAKVAVAAGAQVLVHSVEDHEVDDEFVAAMVKQGTFYCPTLTVR
;
A
#
# COMPACT_ATOMS: atom_id res chain seq x y z
N GLY A 1 -13.53 -34.57 15.41
CA GLY A 1 -12.79 -34.41 14.16
C GLY A 1 -12.36 -32.98 13.97
N CYS A 2 -11.21 -32.77 13.36
CA CYS A 2 -10.71 -31.44 13.00
C CYS A 2 -10.69 -31.31 11.49
N TYR A 3 -10.83 -30.07 10.97
CA TYR A 3 -10.64 -29.77 9.57
C TYR A 3 -9.27 -29.13 9.39
N LEU A 4 -8.55 -29.53 8.35
CA LEU A 4 -7.29 -28.89 7.93
C LEU A 4 -7.57 -28.03 6.71
N THR A 5 -7.21 -26.75 6.78
CA THR A 5 -7.33 -25.81 5.67
C THR A 5 -5.98 -25.17 5.38
N PRO A 6 -5.73 -24.65 4.18
CA PRO A 6 -4.63 -23.73 3.94
C PRO A 6 -4.74 -22.51 4.88
N GLY A 7 -3.61 -21.92 5.25
CA GLY A 7 -3.61 -20.67 6.00
C GLY A 7 -4.21 -19.51 5.18
N LEU A 8 -4.79 -18.54 5.85
CA LEU A 8 -5.32 -17.34 5.22
C LEU A 8 -4.19 -16.45 4.72
N ILE A 9 -4.47 -15.68 3.68
CA ILE A 9 -3.55 -14.66 3.14
C ILE A 9 -4.22 -13.30 3.28
N ASP A 10 -3.59 -12.39 4.03
CA ASP A 10 -4.03 -10.99 4.10
C ASP A 10 -3.23 -10.16 3.08
N THR A 11 -3.93 -9.67 2.07
CA THR A 11 -3.32 -8.98 0.93
C THR A 11 -3.22 -7.47 1.10
N HIS A 12 -3.64 -6.92 2.25
CA HIS A 12 -3.60 -5.48 2.51
C HIS A 12 -3.30 -5.17 3.98
N VAL A 13 -2.03 -5.21 4.33
CA VAL A 13 -1.56 -4.83 5.67
C VAL A 13 -0.53 -3.71 5.60
N HIS A 14 -0.25 -3.08 6.74
CA HIS A 14 0.79 -2.08 6.93
C HIS A 14 1.52 -2.31 8.25
N TYR A 15 2.70 -2.89 8.21
CA TYR A 15 3.53 -3.11 9.41
C TYR A 15 3.99 -1.80 10.08
N SER A 16 4.13 -0.75 9.29
CA SER A 16 4.49 0.57 9.81
C SER A 16 3.31 1.36 10.38
N GLN A 17 2.16 0.72 10.59
CA GLN A 17 1.00 1.35 11.21
C GLN A 17 0.43 0.40 12.29
N THR A 18 0.00 0.95 13.40
CA THR A 18 -0.56 0.14 14.50
C THR A 18 -2.00 -0.31 14.23
N GLY A 19 -2.68 0.34 13.31
CA GLY A 19 -4.14 0.22 13.14
C GLY A 19 -4.95 1.04 14.16
N TRP A 20 -4.29 1.75 15.10
CA TRP A 20 -4.89 2.62 16.10
C TRP A 20 -4.58 4.10 15.81
N ALA A 21 -5.19 4.98 16.58
CA ALA A 21 -5.04 6.42 16.39
C ALA A 21 -3.58 6.90 16.48
N ASP A 22 -2.74 6.27 17.29
CA ASP A 22 -1.31 6.57 17.45
C ASP A 22 -0.50 6.32 16.15
N GLY A 23 -0.96 5.42 15.28
CA GLY A 23 -0.39 5.16 13.96
C GLY A 23 -1.04 5.95 12.82
N ARG A 24 -2.12 6.69 13.10
CA ARG A 24 -2.91 7.40 12.09
C ARG A 24 -3.22 8.84 12.51
N PRO A 25 -2.19 9.70 12.72
CA PRO A 25 -2.40 11.11 13.06
C PRO A 25 -3.09 11.93 11.97
N ASP A 26 -3.18 11.41 10.75
CA ASP A 26 -3.96 11.96 9.64
C ASP A 26 -5.47 11.75 9.83
N ALA A 27 -5.87 10.69 10.51
CA ALA A 27 -7.28 10.42 10.82
C ALA A 27 -7.69 11.02 12.18
N ARG A 28 -6.82 10.89 13.19
CA ARG A 28 -7.03 11.46 14.52
C ARG A 28 -5.68 11.82 15.13
N ASP A 29 -5.44 13.10 15.34
CA ASP A 29 -4.19 13.59 15.92
C ASP A 29 -4.17 13.39 17.45
N VAL A 30 -3.43 12.37 17.88
CA VAL A 30 -3.18 12.07 19.29
C VAL A 30 -1.69 12.18 19.66
N ARG A 31 -0.88 12.88 18.82
CA ARG A 31 0.57 12.99 18.97
C ARG A 31 1.02 13.65 20.26
N ALA A 32 0.15 14.44 20.90
CA ALA A 32 0.43 15.03 22.20
C ALA A 32 0.54 13.99 23.33
N GLU A 33 -0.22 12.89 23.24
CA GLU A 33 -0.23 11.80 24.21
C GLU A 33 0.63 10.61 23.74
N PHE A 34 0.59 10.34 22.44
CA PHE A 34 1.30 9.23 21.78
C PHE A 34 2.16 9.77 20.63
N PRO A 35 3.42 10.16 20.89
CA PRO A 35 4.30 10.71 19.88
C PRO A 35 4.47 9.74 18.71
N TYR A 36 4.13 10.17 17.49
CA TYR A 36 4.13 9.34 16.28
C TYR A 36 5.49 8.69 16.00
N ALA A 37 6.58 9.42 16.24
CA ALA A 37 7.93 8.88 16.06
C ALA A 37 8.20 7.69 17.00
N GLN A 38 7.70 7.74 18.25
CA GLN A 38 7.83 6.63 19.18
C GLN A 38 7.00 5.42 18.73
N ALA A 39 5.75 5.62 18.30
CA ALA A 39 4.90 4.55 17.78
C ALA A 39 5.56 3.84 16.58
N MET A 40 6.17 4.60 15.68
CA MET A 40 6.88 4.05 14.51
C MET A 40 8.15 3.30 14.91
N ALA A 41 8.91 3.83 15.86
CA ALA A 41 10.10 3.14 16.40
C ALA A 41 9.73 1.81 17.07
N ASP A 42 8.65 1.78 17.85
CA ASP A 42 8.16 0.57 18.51
C ASP A 42 7.66 -0.47 17.49
N ASN A 43 6.99 -0.04 16.41
CA ASN A 43 6.57 -0.95 15.34
C ASN A 43 7.77 -1.59 14.64
N GLN A 44 8.81 -0.80 14.38
CA GLN A 44 10.03 -1.31 13.75
C GLN A 44 10.81 -2.24 14.68
N ALA A 45 10.88 -1.93 15.97
CA ALA A 45 11.61 -2.71 16.96
C ALA A 45 10.90 -4.04 17.32
N HIS A 46 9.56 -4.09 17.21
CA HIS A 46 8.73 -5.19 17.70
C HIS A 46 7.73 -5.73 16.68
N PRO A 47 8.14 -6.10 15.46
CA PRO A 47 7.24 -6.64 14.44
C PRO A 47 6.59 -7.97 14.85
N GLU A 48 7.20 -8.71 15.80
CA GLU A 48 6.67 -9.98 16.32
C GLU A 48 5.30 -9.84 16.97
N ARG A 49 4.90 -8.63 17.38
CA ARG A 49 3.53 -8.35 17.87
C ARG A 49 2.49 -8.61 16.79
N PHE A 50 2.78 -8.15 15.58
CA PHE A 50 1.92 -8.34 14.42
C PHE A 50 1.98 -9.79 13.94
N HIS A 51 3.16 -10.41 13.92
CA HIS A 51 3.31 -11.83 13.55
C HIS A 51 2.41 -12.72 14.40
N ARG A 52 2.42 -12.52 15.72
CA ARG A 52 1.56 -13.28 16.63
C ARG A 52 0.08 -13.06 16.38
N ALA A 53 -0.32 -11.81 16.12
CA ALA A 53 -1.72 -11.48 15.81
C ALA A 53 -2.19 -12.16 14.52
N PHE A 54 -1.39 -12.11 13.46
CA PHE A 54 -1.68 -12.76 12.19
C PHE A 54 -1.79 -14.28 12.35
N LEU A 55 -0.78 -14.93 12.92
CA LEU A 55 -0.79 -16.38 13.09
C LEU A 55 -1.89 -16.86 14.02
N HIS A 56 -2.20 -16.11 15.10
CA HIS A 56 -3.32 -16.42 15.98
C HIS A 56 -4.68 -16.37 15.25
N SER A 57 -4.80 -15.50 14.26
CA SER A 57 -5.98 -15.38 13.40
C SER A 57 -6.00 -16.35 12.22
N GLY A 58 -5.01 -17.25 12.12
CA GLY A 58 -4.89 -18.20 10.99
C GLY A 58 -4.32 -17.60 9.73
N VAL A 59 -3.81 -16.36 9.76
CA VAL A 59 -3.16 -15.68 8.63
C VAL A 59 -1.68 -16.10 8.59
N THR A 60 -1.30 -16.84 7.55
CA THR A 60 0.05 -17.40 7.38
C THR A 60 0.88 -16.68 6.32
N ALA A 61 0.28 -15.78 5.56
CA ALA A 61 0.97 -14.90 4.63
C ALA A 61 0.33 -13.51 4.62
N VAL A 62 1.15 -12.48 4.48
CA VAL A 62 0.69 -11.09 4.42
C VAL A 62 1.40 -10.31 3.33
N PHE A 63 0.68 -9.35 2.74
CA PHE A 63 1.26 -8.38 1.83
C PHE A 63 1.22 -6.99 2.47
N ASP A 64 2.40 -6.48 2.89
CA ASP A 64 2.56 -5.09 3.30
C ASP A 64 2.54 -4.20 2.05
N VAL A 65 1.42 -3.53 1.85
CA VAL A 65 1.18 -2.72 0.64
C VAL A 65 1.75 -1.30 0.75
N GLY A 66 2.64 -1.07 1.68
CA GLY A 66 3.44 0.15 1.74
C GLY A 66 3.55 0.76 3.11
N GLY A 67 4.64 1.45 3.30
CA GLY A 67 5.02 2.08 4.55
C GLY A 67 6.49 2.48 4.55
N TYR A 68 7.09 2.52 5.73
CA TYR A 68 8.51 2.83 5.85
C TYR A 68 9.39 1.77 5.19
N PRO A 69 10.55 2.16 4.62
CA PRO A 69 11.42 1.26 3.85
C PRO A 69 11.90 0.02 4.59
N TRP A 70 11.96 0.05 5.94
CA TRP A 70 12.41 -1.09 6.75
C TRP A 70 11.51 -2.32 6.61
N THR A 71 10.21 -2.15 6.24
CA THR A 71 9.28 -3.27 6.10
C THR A 71 9.71 -4.27 5.03
N ARG A 72 10.49 -3.85 4.03
CA ARG A 72 11.06 -4.75 3.02
C ARG A 72 12.01 -5.79 3.61
N GLY A 73 12.70 -5.44 4.71
CA GLY A 73 13.58 -6.38 5.41
C GLY A 73 12.84 -7.53 6.10
N LEU A 74 11.55 -7.35 6.39
CA LEU A 74 10.72 -8.39 6.99
C LEU A 74 10.58 -9.62 6.09
N ALA A 75 10.56 -9.45 4.77
CA ALA A 75 10.47 -10.58 3.84
C ALA A 75 11.58 -11.60 4.09
N ALA A 76 12.84 -11.17 4.13
CA ALA A 76 13.97 -12.04 4.41
C ALA A 76 14.00 -12.53 5.87
N ALA A 77 13.65 -11.67 6.83
CA ALA A 77 13.66 -12.02 8.24
C ALA A 77 12.61 -13.10 8.59
N CYS A 78 11.46 -13.09 7.89
CA CYS A 78 10.33 -14.00 8.16
C CYS A 78 10.36 -15.28 7.32
N GLU A 79 11.17 -15.37 6.26
CA GLU A 79 11.12 -16.45 5.28
C GLU A 79 11.25 -17.85 5.90
N HIS A 80 12.04 -18.00 6.96
CA HIS A 80 12.28 -19.27 7.62
C HIS A 80 11.90 -19.27 9.12
N ASP A 81 11.24 -18.19 9.60
CA ASP A 81 10.78 -18.12 11.00
C ASP A 81 9.35 -18.65 11.12
N LEU A 82 9.21 -19.84 11.70
CA LEU A 82 7.89 -20.46 11.96
C LEU A 82 6.99 -19.65 12.93
N ARG A 83 7.53 -18.60 13.56
CA ARG A 83 6.78 -17.68 14.45
C ARG A 83 6.29 -16.43 13.70
N ALA A 84 6.53 -16.35 12.40
CA ALA A 84 6.10 -15.24 11.55
C ALA A 84 5.28 -15.76 10.36
N PRO A 85 4.34 -14.96 9.82
CA PRO A 85 3.77 -15.26 8.52
C PRO A 85 4.82 -15.04 7.42
N TYR A 86 4.62 -15.61 6.25
CA TYR A 86 5.34 -15.16 5.06
C TYR A 86 5.00 -13.69 4.76
N VAL A 87 6.02 -12.87 4.50
CA VAL A 87 5.84 -11.43 4.28
C VAL A 87 6.33 -11.04 2.89
N ALA A 88 5.48 -10.35 2.13
CA ALA A 88 5.89 -9.57 0.97
C ALA A 88 5.65 -8.10 1.26
N ALA A 89 6.52 -7.18 0.79
CA ALA A 89 6.41 -5.76 1.10
C ALA A 89 6.69 -4.88 -0.11
N ALA A 90 5.85 -3.85 -0.30
CA ALA A 90 6.03 -2.82 -1.32
C ALA A 90 7.10 -1.78 -0.91
N GLY A 91 7.24 -1.48 0.38
CA GLY A 91 8.09 -0.39 0.87
C GLY A 91 7.42 0.98 0.71
N ALA A 92 8.17 2.04 0.43
CA ALA A 92 7.61 3.39 0.36
C ALA A 92 6.54 3.52 -0.73
N LEU A 93 5.51 4.32 -0.46
CA LEU A 93 4.41 4.55 -1.40
C LEU A 93 4.77 5.69 -2.37
N LEU A 94 4.46 5.53 -3.65
CA LEU A 94 4.40 6.66 -4.56
C LEU A 94 3.11 7.42 -4.27
N ALA A 95 3.22 8.63 -3.72
CA ALA A 95 2.06 9.41 -3.28
C ALA A 95 1.86 10.66 -4.14
N THR A 96 0.60 10.93 -4.44
CA THR A 96 0.20 12.17 -5.14
C THR A 96 -0.19 13.29 -4.15
N TYR A 97 -0.26 12.95 -2.87
CA TYR A 97 -0.63 13.80 -1.75
C TYR A 97 0.46 13.72 -0.67
N ASP A 98 0.77 14.83 -0.02
CA ASP A 98 1.78 14.93 1.05
C ASP A 98 1.10 14.97 2.43
N PRO A 99 0.99 13.84 3.14
CA PRO A 99 0.45 13.79 4.50
C PRO A 99 1.53 14.15 5.52
N LYS A 100 1.83 15.42 5.67
CA LYS A 100 2.90 15.93 6.55
C LYS A 100 2.89 15.35 7.96
N VAL A 101 1.71 15.03 8.48
CA VAL A 101 1.55 14.46 9.83
C VAL A 101 2.07 13.03 9.95
N LEU A 102 2.26 12.32 8.82
CA LEU A 102 2.81 10.98 8.73
C LEU A 102 4.31 10.95 8.38
N MET A 103 4.98 12.08 8.43
CA MET A 103 6.40 12.17 8.08
C MET A 103 7.26 12.08 9.34
N LEU A 104 8.40 11.38 9.21
CA LEU A 104 9.48 11.37 10.20
C LEU A 104 10.69 12.13 9.65
N PRO A 105 11.52 12.75 10.51
CA PRO A 105 12.68 13.54 10.05
C PRO A 105 13.71 12.74 9.24
N ASP A 106 13.95 11.49 9.65
CA ASP A 106 15.08 10.69 9.13
C ASP A 106 14.67 9.58 8.15
N GLN A 107 13.37 9.39 7.95
CA GLN A 107 12.88 8.37 7.02
C GLN A 107 11.51 8.75 6.44
N SER A 108 11.29 8.40 5.19
CA SER A 108 10.02 8.67 4.51
C SER A 108 9.36 7.36 4.07
N GLN A 109 8.08 7.27 4.38
CA GLN A 109 7.23 6.23 3.81
C GLN A 109 6.61 6.62 2.46
N PHE A 110 6.92 7.82 1.96
CA PHE A 110 6.38 8.34 0.71
C PHE A 110 7.49 8.82 -0.24
N VAL A 111 7.23 8.63 -1.52
CA VAL A 111 7.95 9.24 -2.63
C VAL A 111 6.95 10.09 -3.40
N PHE A 112 7.27 11.34 -3.69
CA PHE A 112 6.37 12.31 -4.32
C PHE A 112 6.85 12.65 -5.74
N PRO A 113 6.56 11.83 -6.75
CA PRO A 113 6.94 12.14 -8.11
C PRO A 113 6.17 13.37 -8.62
N LYS A 114 6.88 14.29 -9.25
CA LYS A 114 6.30 15.52 -9.81
C LYS A 114 5.82 15.32 -11.24
N ASP A 115 6.43 14.37 -11.93
CA ASP A 115 6.14 14.03 -13.32
C ASP A 115 6.35 12.53 -13.60
N GLY A 116 6.15 12.14 -14.86
CA GLY A 116 6.28 10.76 -15.28
C GLY A 116 7.71 10.22 -15.22
N GLU A 117 8.73 11.06 -15.42
CA GLU A 117 10.13 10.61 -15.33
C GLU A 117 10.55 10.35 -13.89
N GLU A 118 10.17 11.20 -12.95
CA GLU A 118 10.37 10.95 -11.52
C GLU A 118 9.61 9.69 -11.07
N ALA A 119 8.40 9.45 -11.58
CA ALA A 119 7.65 8.24 -11.30
C ALA A 119 8.36 6.97 -11.81
N ARG A 120 8.88 6.99 -13.05
CA ARG A 120 9.69 5.89 -13.61
C ARG A 120 10.95 5.65 -12.79
N ALA A 121 11.65 6.71 -12.41
CA ALA A 121 12.86 6.61 -11.58
C ALA A 121 12.55 6.00 -10.21
N ALA A 122 11.46 6.41 -9.57
CA ALA A 122 11.01 5.84 -8.30
C ALA A 122 10.72 4.33 -8.44
N VAL A 123 10.02 3.90 -9.48
CA VAL A 123 9.73 2.48 -9.75
C VAL A 123 11.04 1.68 -9.93
N ARG A 124 12.00 2.20 -10.71
CA ARG A 124 13.31 1.55 -10.88
C ARG A 124 14.05 1.40 -9.55
N SER A 125 14.00 2.44 -8.72
CA SER A 125 14.58 2.41 -7.37
C SER A 125 13.93 1.34 -6.49
N HIS A 126 12.59 1.24 -6.48
CA HIS A 126 11.87 0.19 -5.75
C HIS A 126 12.30 -1.20 -6.20
N ARG A 127 12.40 -1.43 -7.51
CA ARG A 127 12.90 -2.71 -8.06
C ARG A 127 14.31 -3.01 -7.58
N ALA A 128 15.22 -2.04 -7.60
CA ALA A 128 16.60 -2.19 -7.18
C ALA A 128 16.72 -2.51 -5.67
N PHE A 129 15.82 -1.97 -4.85
CA PHE A 129 15.76 -2.20 -3.41
C PHE A 129 14.92 -3.42 -2.99
N GLY A 130 14.47 -4.25 -3.93
CA GLY A 130 13.79 -5.50 -3.63
C GLY A 130 12.33 -5.36 -3.19
N SER A 131 11.64 -4.28 -3.57
CA SER A 131 10.19 -4.16 -3.36
C SER A 131 9.45 -5.28 -4.09
N ALA A 132 8.42 -5.85 -3.44
CA ALA A 132 7.58 -6.90 -4.02
C ALA A 132 6.48 -6.34 -4.95
N ALA A 133 6.17 -5.06 -4.84
CA ALA A 133 5.20 -4.34 -5.68
C ALA A 133 5.51 -2.83 -5.70
N ILE A 134 4.82 -2.13 -6.59
CA ILE A 134 4.70 -0.67 -6.55
C ILE A 134 3.34 -0.33 -5.96
N LYS A 135 3.32 0.43 -4.87
CA LYS A 135 2.08 1.00 -4.32
C LYS A 135 1.98 2.46 -4.70
N VAL A 136 0.87 2.83 -5.32
CA VAL A 136 0.52 4.23 -5.58
C VAL A 136 -0.61 4.64 -4.66
N TRP A 137 -0.44 5.76 -3.98
CA TRP A 137 -1.48 6.41 -3.19
C TRP A 137 -2.05 7.57 -4.03
N LEU A 138 -3.06 7.23 -4.85
CA LEU A 138 -3.68 8.17 -5.80
C LEU A 138 -4.80 8.94 -5.12
N ILE A 139 -4.48 10.15 -4.68
CA ILE A 139 -5.40 11.07 -4.01
C ILE A 139 -5.37 12.40 -4.77
N GLU A 140 -6.55 12.83 -5.22
CA GLU A 140 -6.77 14.16 -5.78
C GLU A 140 -6.91 15.18 -4.65
N THR A 141 -6.34 16.36 -4.86
CA THR A 141 -6.46 17.48 -3.93
C THR A 141 -6.86 18.76 -4.69
N PRO A 142 -7.32 19.82 -4.02
CA PRO A 142 -7.59 21.09 -4.70
C PRO A 142 -6.42 21.64 -5.51
N GLU A 143 -5.18 21.35 -5.07
CA GLU A 143 -3.94 21.82 -5.71
C GLU A 143 -3.46 20.88 -6.84
N ARG A 144 -3.90 19.62 -6.83
CA ARG A 144 -3.48 18.58 -7.77
C ARG A 144 -4.66 17.83 -8.33
N SER A 145 -5.21 18.32 -9.43
CA SER A 145 -6.33 17.69 -10.12
C SER A 145 -5.96 16.32 -10.70
N LEU A 146 -6.95 15.43 -10.85
CA LEU A 146 -6.75 14.11 -11.45
C LEU A 146 -6.08 14.20 -12.82
N ALA A 147 -6.44 15.18 -13.65
CA ALA A 147 -5.83 15.38 -14.98
C ALA A 147 -4.31 15.58 -14.88
N SER A 148 -3.82 16.26 -13.85
CA SER A 148 -2.38 16.46 -13.62
C SER A 148 -1.68 15.20 -13.08
N LEU A 149 -2.41 14.27 -12.47
CA LEU A 149 -1.89 13.05 -11.86
C LEU A 149 -1.85 11.87 -12.85
N VAL A 150 -2.74 11.87 -13.86
CA VAL A 150 -2.81 10.81 -14.87
C VAL A 150 -1.44 10.48 -15.49
N PRO A 151 -0.62 11.45 -15.99
CA PRO A 151 0.67 11.13 -16.59
C PRO A 151 1.63 10.44 -15.63
N ILE A 152 1.58 10.78 -14.33
CA ILE A 152 2.43 10.22 -13.29
C ILE A 152 2.06 8.76 -13.03
N VAL A 153 0.76 8.49 -12.84
CA VAL A 153 0.26 7.15 -12.55
C VAL A 153 0.44 6.21 -13.74
N MET A 154 0.18 6.70 -14.97
CA MET A 154 0.42 5.95 -16.21
C MET A 154 1.90 5.60 -16.36
N ALA A 155 2.81 6.55 -16.11
CA ALA A 155 4.24 6.31 -16.17
C ALA A 155 4.72 5.30 -15.12
N ALA A 156 4.18 5.37 -13.90
CA ALA A 156 4.46 4.39 -12.85
C ALA A 156 4.00 2.98 -13.25
N GLY A 157 2.79 2.85 -13.82
CA GLY A 157 2.24 1.58 -14.26
C GLY A 157 3.03 0.96 -15.43
N ASP A 158 3.37 1.77 -16.44
CA ASP A 158 4.19 1.33 -17.57
C ASP A 158 5.56 0.82 -17.12
N GLU A 159 6.21 1.56 -16.23
CA GLU A 159 7.52 1.19 -15.72
C GLU A 159 7.46 -0.02 -14.79
N ALA A 160 6.43 -0.13 -13.94
CA ALA A 160 6.20 -1.29 -13.08
C ALA A 160 6.08 -2.57 -13.92
N ARG A 161 5.30 -2.52 -15.01
CA ARG A 161 5.18 -3.62 -15.98
C ARG A 161 6.53 -3.94 -16.63
N ARG A 162 7.30 -2.92 -17.03
CA ARG A 162 8.62 -3.08 -17.66
C ARG A 162 9.63 -3.78 -16.76
N VAL A 163 9.58 -3.49 -15.45
CA VAL A 163 10.52 -4.10 -14.47
C VAL A 163 9.96 -5.36 -13.79
N GLY A 164 8.75 -5.79 -14.17
CA GLY A 164 8.14 -7.01 -13.66
C GLY A 164 7.64 -6.91 -12.21
N LEU A 165 7.19 -5.71 -11.78
CA LEU A 165 6.56 -5.51 -10.48
C LEU A 165 5.06 -5.28 -10.64
N PRO A 166 4.22 -5.91 -9.79
CA PRO A 166 2.79 -5.60 -9.77
C PRO A 166 2.56 -4.15 -9.31
N LEU A 167 1.52 -3.53 -9.89
CA LEU A 167 1.04 -2.22 -9.49
C LEU A 167 -0.19 -2.37 -8.60
N ILE A 168 -0.14 -1.78 -7.41
CA ILE A 168 -1.24 -1.70 -6.44
C ILE A 168 -1.61 -0.23 -6.28
N VAL A 169 -2.88 0.11 -6.47
CA VAL A 169 -3.31 1.52 -6.41
C VAL A 169 -4.41 1.70 -5.36
N HIS A 170 -4.20 2.67 -4.47
CA HIS A 170 -5.23 3.23 -3.60
C HIS A 170 -6.13 4.14 -4.42
N SER A 171 -7.42 3.93 -4.33
CA SER A 171 -8.41 4.76 -5.01
C SER A 171 -9.76 4.63 -4.31
N THR A 172 -10.39 5.77 -4.01
CA THR A 172 -11.68 5.85 -3.32
C THR A 172 -12.76 6.54 -4.16
N THR A 173 -12.42 7.03 -5.35
CA THR A 173 -13.39 7.61 -6.30
C THR A 173 -13.45 6.81 -7.59
N LEU A 174 -14.59 6.81 -8.27
CA LEU A 174 -14.74 6.10 -9.55
C LEU A 174 -13.76 6.63 -10.61
N ALA A 175 -13.53 7.94 -10.62
CA ALA A 175 -12.61 8.55 -11.58
C ALA A 175 -11.16 8.10 -11.35
N THR A 176 -10.67 8.11 -10.10
CA THR A 176 -9.32 7.62 -9.77
C THR A 176 -9.19 6.11 -9.98
N ALA A 177 -10.26 5.34 -9.72
CA ALA A 177 -10.30 3.90 -9.96
C ALA A 177 -10.16 3.56 -11.46
N LYS A 178 -10.86 4.28 -12.35
CA LYS A 178 -10.72 4.14 -13.79
C LYS A 178 -9.28 4.43 -14.26
N VAL A 179 -8.66 5.49 -13.73
CA VAL A 179 -7.24 5.82 -14.03
C VAL A 179 -6.31 4.71 -13.55
N ALA A 180 -6.53 4.16 -12.35
CA ALA A 180 -5.72 3.07 -11.81
C ALA A 180 -5.78 1.82 -12.70
N VAL A 181 -6.98 1.42 -13.14
CA VAL A 181 -7.16 0.27 -14.06
C VAL A 181 -6.49 0.56 -15.41
N ALA A 182 -6.66 1.75 -15.97
CA ALA A 182 -6.03 2.15 -17.23
C ALA A 182 -4.49 2.14 -17.13
N ALA A 183 -3.91 2.48 -15.96
CA ALA A 183 -2.47 2.39 -15.71
C ALA A 183 -1.97 0.95 -15.56
N GLY A 184 -2.86 -0.04 -15.56
CA GLY A 184 -2.53 -1.46 -15.46
C GLY A 184 -2.40 -1.97 -14.01
N ALA A 185 -3.17 -1.39 -13.08
CA ALA A 185 -3.20 -1.90 -11.71
C ALA A 185 -3.62 -3.37 -11.67
N GLN A 186 -2.79 -4.23 -11.08
CA GLN A 186 -3.15 -5.61 -10.78
C GLN A 186 -4.04 -5.70 -9.55
N VAL A 187 -3.89 -4.77 -8.62
CA VAL A 187 -4.75 -4.71 -7.43
C VAL A 187 -5.23 -3.27 -7.22
N LEU A 188 -6.54 -3.11 -7.12
CA LEU A 188 -7.18 -1.90 -6.70
C LEU A 188 -7.60 -2.06 -5.23
N VAL A 189 -7.18 -1.15 -4.37
CA VAL A 189 -7.48 -1.21 -2.94
C VAL A 189 -8.37 -0.05 -2.52
N HIS A 190 -9.24 -0.31 -1.56
CA HIS A 190 -10.36 0.49 -1.06
C HIS A 190 -11.59 0.49 -1.97
N SER A 191 -12.72 0.82 -1.39
CA SER A 191 -13.99 0.91 -2.11
C SER A 191 -14.07 2.21 -2.89
N VAL A 192 -14.76 2.17 -4.03
CA VAL A 192 -15.30 3.39 -4.65
C VAL A 192 -16.44 3.88 -3.76
N GLU A 193 -16.35 5.12 -3.25
CA GLU A 193 -17.22 5.66 -2.21
C GLU A 193 -18.10 6.82 -2.71
N ASP A 194 -17.72 7.44 -3.84
CA ASP A 194 -18.37 8.63 -4.37
C ASP A 194 -19.53 8.33 -5.32
N HIS A 195 -19.48 7.21 -6.05
CA HIS A 195 -20.50 6.82 -7.04
C HIS A 195 -20.67 5.30 -7.06
N GLU A 196 -21.83 4.86 -7.56
CA GLU A 196 -22.00 3.47 -7.98
C GLU A 196 -21.04 3.16 -9.15
N VAL A 197 -20.43 1.99 -9.12
CA VAL A 197 -19.54 1.55 -10.21
C VAL A 197 -20.35 1.29 -11.48
N ASP A 198 -19.86 1.77 -12.61
CA ASP A 198 -20.51 1.61 -13.90
C ASP A 198 -20.00 0.38 -14.67
N ASP A 199 -20.76 -0.04 -15.69
CA ASP A 199 -20.44 -1.21 -16.52
C ASP A 199 -19.10 -1.04 -17.25
N GLU A 200 -18.70 0.18 -17.61
CA GLU A 200 -17.42 0.47 -18.26
C GLU A 200 -16.26 0.13 -17.31
N PHE A 201 -16.34 0.55 -16.06
CA PHE A 201 -15.34 0.26 -15.05
C PHE A 201 -15.23 -1.25 -14.78
N VAL A 202 -16.37 -1.93 -14.62
CA VAL A 202 -16.42 -3.38 -14.42
C VAL A 202 -15.81 -4.12 -15.61
N ALA A 203 -16.18 -3.75 -16.84
CA ALA A 203 -15.64 -4.34 -18.06
C ALA A 203 -14.12 -4.10 -18.19
N ALA A 204 -13.63 -2.91 -17.82
CA ALA A 204 -12.20 -2.60 -17.82
C ALA A 204 -11.42 -3.45 -16.81
N MET A 205 -11.94 -3.62 -15.59
CA MET A 205 -11.34 -4.48 -14.56
C MET A 205 -11.26 -5.94 -15.01
N VAL A 206 -12.35 -6.47 -15.56
CA VAL A 206 -12.39 -7.86 -16.07
C VAL A 206 -11.38 -8.04 -17.21
N LYS A 207 -11.34 -7.12 -18.16
CA LYS A 207 -10.39 -7.14 -19.29
C LYS A 207 -8.93 -7.07 -18.84
N GLN A 208 -8.63 -6.26 -17.83
CA GLN A 208 -7.29 -6.10 -17.27
C GLN A 208 -6.91 -7.27 -16.35
N GLY A 209 -7.87 -7.99 -15.79
CA GLY A 209 -7.65 -8.98 -14.73
C GLY A 209 -7.31 -8.36 -13.39
N THR A 210 -7.84 -7.16 -13.10
CA THR A 210 -7.58 -6.44 -11.86
C THR A 210 -8.32 -7.07 -10.70
N PHE A 211 -7.61 -7.39 -9.61
CA PHE A 211 -8.22 -7.78 -8.34
C PHE A 211 -8.72 -6.55 -7.59
N TYR A 212 -9.88 -6.67 -6.97
CA TYR A 212 -10.48 -5.61 -6.17
C TYR A 212 -10.48 -6.00 -4.69
N CYS A 213 -9.78 -5.23 -3.86
CA CYS A 213 -9.70 -5.40 -2.41
C CYS A 213 -10.42 -4.25 -1.71
N PRO A 214 -11.71 -4.35 -1.40
CA PRO A 214 -12.55 -3.21 -1.01
C PRO A 214 -12.26 -2.68 0.41
N THR A 215 -11.51 -3.39 1.26
CA THR A 215 -11.16 -2.98 2.63
C THR A 215 -12.36 -2.45 3.44
N LEU A 216 -13.43 -3.23 3.52
CA LEU A 216 -14.75 -2.82 4.07
C LEU A 216 -14.72 -2.31 5.51
N THR A 217 -13.64 -2.54 6.25
CA THR A 217 -13.46 -2.09 7.64
C THR A 217 -12.80 -0.70 7.76
N VAL A 218 -12.32 -0.15 6.65
CA VAL A 218 -11.69 1.17 6.59
C VAL A 218 -12.71 2.15 6.02
N ARG A 219 -13.23 3.05 6.85
CA ARG A 219 -14.12 4.15 6.49
C ARG A 219 -13.69 5.40 7.22
#